data_59175ec7bd004ccdc47cdc3dc3c48bfb
#
_entry.id   59175ec7bd004ccdc47cdc3dc3c48bfb
#
_cell.length_a   1.000
_cell.length_b   1.000
_cell.length_c   1.000
_cell.angle_alpha   90.00
_cell.angle_beta   90.00
_cell.angle_gamma   90.00
#
_symmetry.space_group_name_H-M   'P 1'
#
loop_
_entity.id
_entity.type
_entity.pdbx_description
1 polymer ?
#
loop_
_entity_poly.entity_id
_entity_poly.type
_entity_poly.pdbx_seq_one_letter_code
_entity_poly.pdbx_strand_id
1 'polypeptide(L)'
;MIEVTQVSKWFGDVVAVSDVSFGVGPGVTALLGPNGAGKSTLLRLLCGLTRPSQGSVRVLGDDPRRHPELFRRIGLVPQQEALFEGMTARTFVSLAAELHAVTAPGAAAEAALATVDLDPGDTRTVASYSKGMRQRVKVAQALVHDPEVLILDEPLDGLDPRQRLGLITLFRRLGDEGRTVLVSSHVLDEVERFGSRVLVLAQGRLAAEGDFHAIRQLMDNRPHRLRLRTDAPHALGAALLGTGTVVGLAVSGTDQLVVDTLDVAGFRLAVAPAARQAGARLLELVPLDDDLESVFRYLVGPGGSR
;
A
#
# COMPACT_ATOMS: atom_id res chain seq x y z
N MET A 1 -2.76 -7.28 18.54
CA MET A 1 -3.16 -8.31 17.60
C MET A 1 -4.52 -7.94 17.03
N ILE A 2 -4.69 -8.08 15.73
CA ILE A 2 -5.95 -7.81 15.01
C ILE A 2 -6.47 -9.14 14.47
N GLU A 3 -7.76 -9.42 14.65
CA GLU A 3 -8.43 -10.61 14.15
C GLU A 3 -9.67 -10.20 13.36
N VAL A 4 -9.79 -10.70 12.15
CA VAL A 4 -10.92 -10.49 11.24
C VAL A 4 -11.46 -11.85 10.85
N THR A 5 -12.75 -12.08 11.09
CA THR A 5 -13.38 -13.39 10.84
C THR A 5 -14.62 -13.22 9.99
N GLN A 6 -14.56 -13.71 8.75
CA GLN A 6 -15.65 -13.74 7.76
C GLN A 6 -16.36 -12.39 7.59
N VAL A 7 -15.57 -11.29 7.58
CA VAL A 7 -16.10 -9.94 7.56
C VAL A 7 -16.58 -9.58 6.17
N SER A 8 -17.84 -9.16 6.11
CA SER A 8 -18.41 -8.51 4.92
C SER A 8 -18.98 -7.15 5.29
N LYS A 9 -18.85 -6.20 4.36
CA LYS A 9 -19.44 -4.87 4.46
C LYS A 9 -20.00 -4.41 3.13
N TRP A 10 -21.28 -4.04 3.15
CA TRP A 10 -21.94 -3.39 2.02
C TRP A 10 -22.60 -2.08 2.43
N PHE A 11 -22.73 -1.18 1.46
CA PHE A 11 -23.42 0.11 1.55
C PHE A 11 -24.48 0.15 0.45
N GLY A 12 -25.74 -0.04 0.82
CA GLY A 12 -26.80 -0.28 -0.16
C GLY A 12 -26.44 -1.51 -1.02
N ASP A 13 -26.40 -1.34 -2.33
CA ASP A 13 -26.09 -2.40 -3.29
C ASP A 13 -24.58 -2.58 -3.57
N VAL A 14 -23.74 -1.73 -2.96
CA VAL A 14 -22.28 -1.78 -3.17
C VAL A 14 -21.61 -2.64 -2.11
N VAL A 15 -20.99 -3.74 -2.53
CA VAL A 15 -20.17 -4.60 -1.68
C VAL A 15 -18.76 -4.02 -1.61
N ALA A 16 -18.39 -3.46 -0.45
CA ALA A 16 -17.06 -2.88 -0.24
C ALA A 16 -16.03 -3.91 0.28
N VAL A 17 -16.48 -4.87 1.10
CA VAL A 17 -15.66 -5.99 1.63
C VAL A 17 -16.53 -7.24 1.63
N SER A 18 -15.99 -8.39 1.21
CA SER A 18 -16.73 -9.65 1.05
C SER A 18 -15.93 -10.82 1.59
N ASP A 19 -16.42 -11.41 2.68
CA ASP A 19 -15.91 -12.65 3.31
C ASP A 19 -14.40 -12.63 3.56
N VAL A 20 -13.91 -11.58 4.21
CA VAL A 20 -12.49 -11.39 4.52
C VAL A 20 -12.17 -11.96 5.90
N SER A 21 -11.14 -12.81 5.96
CA SER A 21 -10.61 -13.37 7.21
C SER A 21 -9.10 -13.31 7.20
N PHE A 22 -8.49 -12.76 8.27
CA PHE A 22 -7.04 -12.74 8.49
C PHE A 22 -6.73 -12.41 9.95
N GLY A 23 -5.47 -12.63 10.35
CA GLY A 23 -4.95 -12.15 11.63
C GLY A 23 -3.67 -11.34 11.43
N VAL A 24 -3.46 -10.27 12.21
CA VAL A 24 -2.24 -9.45 12.22
C VAL A 24 -1.67 -9.43 13.64
N GLY A 25 -0.41 -9.85 13.76
CA GLY A 25 0.37 -9.82 15.00
C GLY A 25 1.31 -8.60 15.08
N PRO A 26 2.22 -8.61 16.07
CA PRO A 26 3.30 -7.62 16.15
C PRO A 26 4.17 -7.60 14.89
N GLY A 27 4.75 -6.45 14.60
CA GLY A 27 5.49 -6.18 13.38
C GLY A 27 4.70 -5.32 12.40
N VAL A 28 5.26 -5.11 11.20
CA VAL A 28 4.61 -4.36 10.14
C VAL A 28 3.89 -5.34 9.20
N THR A 29 2.62 -5.09 8.93
CA THR A 29 1.84 -5.76 7.89
C THR A 29 1.36 -4.73 6.88
N ALA A 30 1.61 -4.97 5.62
CA ALA A 30 1.14 -4.12 4.53
C ALA A 30 -0.20 -4.63 3.99
N LEU A 31 -1.18 -3.73 3.89
CA LEU A 31 -2.46 -3.98 3.21
C LEU A 31 -2.39 -3.40 1.80
N LEU A 32 -2.10 -4.25 0.84
CA LEU A 32 -1.89 -3.91 -0.55
C LEU A 32 -3.18 -4.03 -1.35
N GLY A 33 -3.45 -3.09 -2.24
CA GLY A 33 -4.62 -3.17 -3.12
C GLY A 33 -4.83 -1.91 -3.96
N PRO A 34 -5.45 -2.02 -5.15
CA PRO A 34 -5.78 -0.86 -5.98
C PRO A 34 -6.78 0.05 -5.28
N ASN A 35 -6.96 1.25 -5.84
CA ASN A 35 -8.00 2.15 -5.40
C ASN A 35 -9.38 1.50 -5.58
N GLY A 36 -10.26 1.62 -4.57
CA GLY A 36 -11.55 0.97 -4.58
C GLY A 36 -11.55 -0.51 -4.15
N ALA A 37 -10.39 -1.11 -3.84
CA ALA A 37 -10.32 -2.51 -3.39
C ALA A 37 -10.99 -2.79 -2.03
N GLY A 38 -11.37 -1.75 -1.27
CA GLY A 38 -11.98 -1.89 0.05
C GLY A 38 -11.04 -1.62 1.23
N LYS A 39 -9.78 -1.22 0.99
CA LYS A 39 -8.77 -0.97 2.04
C LYS A 39 -9.27 -0.03 3.14
N SER A 40 -9.63 1.20 2.79
CA SER A 40 -10.12 2.19 3.77
C SER A 40 -11.38 1.73 4.49
N THR A 41 -12.28 0.98 3.83
CA THR A 41 -13.45 0.38 4.48
C THR A 41 -13.02 -0.64 5.53
N LEU A 42 -12.06 -1.51 5.19
CA LEU A 42 -11.53 -2.50 6.11
C LEU A 42 -10.86 -1.81 7.31
N LEU A 43 -10.01 -0.80 7.09
CA LEU A 43 -9.37 -0.06 8.18
C LEU A 43 -10.39 0.65 9.09
N ARG A 44 -11.47 1.22 8.53
CA ARG A 44 -12.57 1.79 9.33
C ARG A 44 -13.31 0.75 10.17
N LEU A 45 -13.45 -0.48 9.68
CA LEU A 45 -14.01 -1.60 10.45
C LEU A 45 -13.10 -1.95 11.62
N LEU A 46 -11.78 -2.02 11.42
CA LEU A 46 -10.78 -2.29 12.48
C LEU A 46 -10.76 -1.22 13.56
N CYS A 47 -11.01 0.04 13.19
CA CYS A 47 -11.11 1.16 14.13
C CYS A 47 -12.51 1.31 14.74
N GLY A 48 -13.45 0.40 14.51
CA GLY A 48 -14.82 0.51 15.03
C GLY A 48 -15.64 1.70 14.47
N LEU A 49 -15.10 2.44 13.49
CA LEU A 49 -15.76 3.60 12.87
C LEU A 49 -16.96 3.22 11.99
N THR A 50 -17.03 1.96 11.58
CA THR A 50 -18.19 1.41 10.89
C THR A 50 -18.47 -0.02 11.35
N ARG A 51 -19.72 -0.46 11.27
CA ARG A 51 -20.13 -1.81 11.67
C ARG A 51 -19.94 -2.77 10.50
N PRO A 52 -19.38 -3.98 10.71
CA PRO A 52 -19.46 -5.04 9.71
C PRO A 52 -20.93 -5.40 9.45
N SER A 53 -21.25 -5.74 8.21
CA SER A 53 -22.59 -6.26 7.83
C SER A 53 -22.70 -7.73 8.22
N GLN A 54 -21.57 -8.47 8.13
CA GLN A 54 -21.41 -9.86 8.62
C GLN A 54 -20.02 -10.06 9.19
N GLY A 55 -19.87 -11.10 9.99
CA GLY A 55 -18.60 -11.46 10.60
C GLY A 55 -18.25 -10.62 11.83
N SER A 56 -17.02 -10.72 12.28
CA SER A 56 -16.54 -10.06 13.49
C SER A 56 -15.12 -9.52 13.34
N VAL A 57 -14.85 -8.43 14.05
CA VAL A 57 -13.52 -7.78 14.18
C VAL A 57 -13.15 -7.74 15.65
N ARG A 58 -11.90 -8.11 15.96
CA ARG A 58 -11.30 -7.94 17.28
C ARG A 58 -9.95 -7.24 17.14
N VAL A 59 -9.69 -6.30 18.01
CA VAL A 59 -8.41 -5.63 18.15
C VAL A 59 -7.98 -5.75 19.61
N LEU A 60 -6.77 -6.26 19.84
CA LEU A 60 -6.27 -6.59 21.19
C LEU A 60 -7.22 -7.51 22.00
N GLY A 61 -7.97 -8.35 21.29
CA GLY A 61 -8.91 -9.33 21.87
C GLY A 61 -10.36 -8.87 21.95
N ASP A 62 -10.65 -7.56 21.78
CA ASP A 62 -11.95 -6.97 22.00
C ASP A 62 -12.58 -6.37 20.71
N ASP A 63 -13.90 -6.24 20.69
CA ASP A 63 -14.64 -5.54 19.63
C ASP A 63 -14.48 -4.01 19.82
N PRO A 64 -13.81 -3.29 18.91
CA PRO A 64 -13.52 -1.87 19.05
C PRO A 64 -14.77 -0.98 19.10
N ARG A 65 -15.94 -1.49 18.71
CA ARG A 65 -17.20 -0.77 18.80
C ARG A 65 -17.87 -0.88 20.17
N ARG A 66 -17.54 -1.90 20.93
CA ARG A 66 -18.12 -2.16 22.25
C ARG A 66 -17.20 -1.71 23.39
N HIS A 67 -15.92 -1.51 23.08
CA HIS A 67 -14.85 -1.21 24.02
C HIS A 67 -14.14 0.10 23.64
N PRO A 68 -14.74 1.29 23.92
CA PRO A 68 -14.15 2.60 23.56
C PRO A 68 -12.77 2.83 24.17
N GLU A 69 -12.45 2.18 25.28
CA GLU A 69 -11.14 2.22 25.94
C GLU A 69 -10.00 1.74 25.02
N LEU A 70 -10.30 0.89 24.02
CA LEU A 70 -9.33 0.46 23.04
C LEU A 70 -8.73 1.62 22.22
N PHE A 71 -9.48 2.71 22.03
CA PHE A 71 -8.97 3.87 21.29
C PHE A 71 -7.77 4.53 21.96
N ARG A 72 -7.54 4.31 23.25
CA ARG A 72 -6.31 4.74 23.93
C ARG A 72 -5.09 3.90 23.56
N ARG A 73 -5.29 2.77 22.91
CA ARG A 73 -4.25 1.81 22.52
C ARG A 73 -4.13 1.68 20.99
N ILE A 74 -4.96 2.42 20.24
CA ILE A 74 -5.00 2.39 18.77
C ILE A 74 -4.70 3.79 18.25
N GLY A 75 -3.68 3.93 17.42
CA GLY A 75 -3.38 5.11 16.61
C GLY A 75 -3.93 4.96 15.19
N LEU A 76 -4.64 5.96 14.71
CA LEU A 76 -5.20 5.98 13.35
C LEU A 76 -4.66 7.16 12.56
N VAL A 77 -4.13 6.88 11.36
CA VAL A 77 -3.86 7.88 10.33
C VAL A 77 -4.87 7.65 9.20
N PRO A 78 -5.88 8.52 9.06
CA PRO A 78 -6.86 8.41 7.98
C PRO A 78 -6.27 8.92 6.66
N GLN A 79 -6.76 8.38 5.52
CA GLN A 79 -6.40 8.86 4.19
C GLN A 79 -6.81 10.33 3.99
N GLN A 80 -8.01 10.70 4.45
CA GLN A 80 -8.52 12.06 4.33
C GLN A 80 -7.73 13.05 5.17
N GLU A 81 -7.64 14.29 4.70
CA GLU A 81 -7.11 15.39 5.49
C GLU A 81 -8.14 15.75 6.58
N ALA A 82 -7.82 15.39 7.82
CA ALA A 82 -8.65 15.64 9.01
C ALA A 82 -7.91 16.58 9.99
N LEU A 83 -7.24 17.62 9.45
CA LEU A 83 -6.49 18.59 10.24
C LEU A 83 -7.31 19.87 10.43
N PHE A 84 -7.22 20.47 11.60
CA PHE A 84 -7.79 21.80 11.87
C PHE A 84 -6.85 22.88 11.33
N GLU A 85 -7.16 23.42 10.16
CA GLU A 85 -6.28 24.31 9.38
C GLU A 85 -5.82 25.56 10.16
N GLY A 86 -6.62 26.08 11.09
CA GLY A 86 -6.30 27.24 11.91
C GLY A 86 -5.36 26.97 13.10
N MET A 87 -5.00 25.71 13.34
CA MET A 87 -4.10 25.34 14.45
C MET A 87 -2.65 25.23 13.99
N THR A 88 -1.69 25.42 14.92
CA THR A 88 -0.32 24.97 14.72
C THR A 88 -0.25 23.45 14.87
N ALA A 89 0.80 22.81 14.31
CA ALA A 89 1.02 21.36 14.46
C ALA A 89 1.08 20.96 15.94
N ARG A 90 1.79 21.73 16.76
CA ARG A 90 1.90 21.50 18.22
C ARG A 90 0.54 21.55 18.89
N THR A 91 -0.27 22.57 18.64
CA THR A 91 -1.62 22.70 19.23
C THR A 91 -2.51 21.54 18.83
N PHE A 92 -2.50 21.14 17.55
CA PHE A 92 -3.29 20.03 17.05
C PHE A 92 -2.91 18.69 17.70
N VAL A 93 -1.60 18.39 17.79
CA VAL A 93 -1.11 17.15 18.41
C VAL A 93 -1.30 17.16 19.93
N SER A 94 -1.17 18.33 20.60
CA SER A 94 -1.48 18.45 22.04
C SER A 94 -2.96 18.18 22.33
N LEU A 95 -3.87 18.69 21.47
CA LEU A 95 -5.31 18.41 21.61
C LEU A 95 -5.59 16.90 21.52
N ALA A 96 -4.93 16.20 20.59
CA ALA A 96 -5.06 14.74 20.50
C ALA A 96 -4.54 14.06 21.78
N ALA A 97 -3.41 14.50 22.31
CA ALA A 97 -2.87 13.98 23.58
C ALA A 97 -3.84 14.20 24.76
N GLU A 98 -4.48 15.36 24.85
CA GLU A 98 -5.51 15.67 25.85
C GLU A 98 -6.71 14.74 25.74
N LEU A 99 -7.23 14.51 24.51
CA LEU A 99 -8.36 13.61 24.26
C LEU A 99 -8.05 12.16 24.66
N HIS A 100 -6.77 11.75 24.55
CA HIS A 100 -6.29 10.45 25.00
C HIS A 100 -5.89 10.43 26.50
N ALA A 101 -6.07 11.53 27.23
CA ALA A 101 -5.73 11.70 28.65
C ALA A 101 -4.22 11.45 28.93
N VAL A 102 -3.34 11.89 28.04
CA VAL A 102 -1.89 11.84 28.25
C VAL A 102 -1.50 12.87 29.32
N THR A 103 -0.67 12.46 30.28
CA THR A 103 -0.36 13.27 31.48
C THR A 103 0.31 14.62 31.20
N ALA A 104 1.14 14.71 30.16
CA ALA A 104 1.83 15.94 29.77
C ALA A 104 1.64 16.20 28.26
N PRO A 105 0.44 16.66 27.84
CA PRO A 105 0.07 16.69 26.42
C PRO A 105 1.00 17.56 25.57
N GLY A 106 1.48 18.70 26.08
CA GLY A 106 2.42 19.57 25.39
C GLY A 106 3.78 18.91 25.13
N ALA A 107 4.35 18.26 26.14
CA ALA A 107 5.63 17.55 26.01
C ALA A 107 5.50 16.31 25.11
N ALA A 108 4.38 15.58 25.24
CA ALA A 108 4.10 14.44 24.36
C ALA A 108 3.95 14.87 22.88
N ALA A 109 3.30 16.02 22.64
CA ALA A 109 3.17 16.58 21.30
C ALA A 109 4.53 16.99 20.70
N GLU A 110 5.41 17.61 21.51
CA GLU A 110 6.77 17.96 21.08
C GLU A 110 7.57 16.72 20.70
N ALA A 111 7.54 15.68 21.51
CA ALA A 111 8.21 14.42 21.26
C ALA A 111 7.66 13.71 19.99
N ALA A 112 6.33 13.69 19.84
CA ALA A 112 5.70 13.08 18.67
C ALA A 112 6.03 13.82 17.38
N LEU A 113 6.05 15.16 17.38
CA LEU A 113 6.45 15.97 16.24
C LEU A 113 7.92 15.77 15.88
N ALA A 114 8.81 15.75 16.87
CA ALA A 114 10.22 15.46 16.65
C ALA A 114 10.44 14.05 16.04
N THR A 115 9.64 13.07 16.46
CA THR A 115 9.69 11.69 15.93
C THR A 115 9.42 11.63 14.41
N VAL A 116 8.66 12.56 13.87
CA VAL A 116 8.32 12.65 12.43
C VAL A 116 9.09 13.76 11.70
N ASP A 117 10.20 14.25 12.25
CA ASP A 117 11.04 15.31 11.68
C ASP A 117 10.26 16.63 11.43
N LEU A 118 9.37 17.00 12.34
CA LEU A 118 8.73 18.31 12.37
C LEU A 118 9.24 19.11 13.56
N ASP A 119 9.51 20.42 13.34
CA ASP A 119 9.92 21.32 14.39
C ASP A 119 8.73 21.61 15.33
N PRO A 120 8.81 21.23 16.62
CA PRO A 120 7.74 21.53 17.58
C PRO A 120 7.57 23.03 17.85
N GLY A 121 8.58 23.83 17.57
CA GLY A 121 8.58 25.29 17.73
C GLY A 121 7.98 26.05 16.53
N ASP A 122 7.61 25.36 15.45
CA ASP A 122 7.01 26.00 14.29
C ASP A 122 5.64 26.64 14.62
N THR A 123 5.55 27.96 14.52
CA THR A 123 4.34 28.74 14.84
C THR A 123 3.36 28.88 13.69
N ARG A 124 3.71 28.42 12.51
CA ARG A 124 2.83 28.46 11.33
C ARG A 124 1.65 27.53 11.55
N THR A 125 0.49 27.89 10.98
CA THR A 125 -0.68 27.00 10.97
C THR A 125 -0.52 25.87 9.97
N VAL A 126 -1.16 24.73 10.24
CA VAL A 126 -1.13 23.55 9.34
C VAL A 126 -1.71 23.85 7.95
N ALA A 127 -2.52 24.88 7.78
CA ALA A 127 -2.98 25.36 6.48
C ALA A 127 -1.81 25.74 5.54
N SER A 128 -0.72 26.29 6.09
CA SER A 128 0.47 26.69 5.33
C SER A 128 1.47 25.55 5.06
N TYR A 129 1.22 24.37 5.59
CA TYR A 129 2.10 23.22 5.46
C TYR A 129 1.98 22.57 4.08
N SER A 130 3.08 22.04 3.57
CA SER A 130 3.04 21.14 2.41
C SER A 130 2.22 19.88 2.71
N LYS A 131 1.76 19.19 1.65
CA LYS A 131 1.05 17.90 1.81
C LYS A 131 1.85 16.91 2.67
N GLY A 132 3.17 16.82 2.43
CA GLY A 132 4.05 15.95 3.23
C GLY A 132 4.20 16.38 4.69
N MET A 133 4.22 17.68 4.99
CA MET A 133 4.21 18.15 6.38
C MET A 133 2.89 17.83 7.07
N ARG A 134 1.76 18.07 6.40
CA ARG A 134 0.43 17.70 6.93
C ARG A 134 0.31 16.20 7.19
N GLN A 135 0.82 15.37 6.31
CA GLN A 135 0.85 13.92 6.49
C GLN A 135 1.64 13.51 7.75
N ARG A 136 2.83 14.12 7.96
CA ARG A 136 3.63 13.87 9.16
C ARG A 136 2.95 14.36 10.44
N VAL A 137 2.19 15.45 10.42
CA VAL A 137 1.36 15.88 11.55
C VAL A 137 0.31 14.82 11.91
N LYS A 138 -0.35 14.20 10.92
CA LYS A 138 -1.30 13.09 11.16
C LYS A 138 -0.61 11.88 11.81
N VAL A 139 0.61 11.55 11.36
CA VAL A 139 1.38 10.47 11.98
C VAL A 139 1.77 10.82 13.42
N ALA A 140 2.23 12.04 13.70
CA ALA A 140 2.54 12.50 15.05
C ALA A 140 1.29 12.43 15.97
N GLN A 141 0.14 12.85 15.48
CA GLN A 141 -1.14 12.77 16.20
C GLN A 141 -1.51 11.30 16.54
N ALA A 142 -1.28 10.37 15.61
CA ALA A 142 -1.56 8.96 15.85
C ALA A 142 -0.58 8.30 16.83
N LEU A 143 0.61 8.87 17.02
CA LEU A 143 1.66 8.35 17.91
C LEU A 143 1.65 8.98 19.32
N VAL A 144 1.02 10.13 19.50
CA VAL A 144 1.18 10.97 20.72
C VAL A 144 0.79 10.30 22.02
N HIS A 145 -0.09 9.31 21.97
CA HIS A 145 -0.59 8.56 23.14
C HIS A 145 0.04 7.16 23.27
N ASP A 146 1.15 6.92 22.57
CA ASP A 146 1.94 5.69 22.62
C ASP A 146 1.13 4.40 22.34
N PRO A 147 0.47 4.27 21.17
CA PRO A 147 -0.43 3.17 20.89
C PRO A 147 0.30 1.84 20.68
N GLU A 148 -0.36 0.72 21.04
CA GLU A 148 0.09 -0.64 20.78
C GLU A 148 -0.22 -1.09 19.33
N VAL A 149 -1.28 -0.53 18.75
CA VAL A 149 -1.72 -0.83 17.38
C VAL A 149 -1.76 0.46 16.57
N LEU A 150 -1.12 0.47 15.42
CA LEU A 150 -1.14 1.56 14.45
C LEU A 150 -1.86 1.11 13.18
N ILE A 151 -2.88 1.86 12.79
CA ILE A 151 -3.66 1.65 11.56
C ILE A 151 -3.47 2.87 10.67
N LEU A 152 -2.78 2.68 9.55
CA LEU A 152 -2.29 3.76 8.71
C LEU A 152 -2.87 3.61 7.29
N ASP A 153 -3.74 4.55 6.90
CA ASP A 153 -4.37 4.54 5.58
C ASP A 153 -3.63 5.47 4.62
N GLU A 154 -2.86 4.87 3.68
CA GLU A 154 -2.02 5.55 2.68
C GLU A 154 -1.08 6.61 3.33
N PRO A 155 -0.29 6.26 4.37
CA PRO A 155 0.47 7.24 5.15
C PRO A 155 1.64 7.87 4.39
N LEU A 156 2.05 7.27 3.27
CA LEU A 156 3.18 7.74 2.46
C LEU A 156 2.75 8.63 1.29
N ASP A 157 1.45 8.86 1.14
CA ASP A 157 0.91 9.61 0.01
C ASP A 157 1.31 11.09 0.05
N GLY A 158 1.86 11.59 -1.06
CA GLY A 158 2.28 12.99 -1.20
C GLY A 158 3.58 13.36 -0.48
N LEU A 159 4.34 12.36 -0.02
CA LEU A 159 5.69 12.55 0.52
C LEU A 159 6.74 12.51 -0.61
N ASP A 160 7.78 13.31 -0.45
CA ASP A 160 8.99 13.15 -1.27
C ASP A 160 9.75 11.85 -0.89
N PRO A 161 10.68 11.37 -1.75
CA PRO A 161 11.38 10.11 -1.51
C PRO A 161 12.13 10.02 -0.18
N ARG A 162 12.70 11.13 0.31
CA ARG A 162 13.43 11.19 1.58
C ARG A 162 12.47 11.07 2.77
N GLN A 163 11.39 11.85 2.75
CA GLN A 163 10.36 11.82 3.79
C GLN A 163 9.69 10.44 3.86
N ARG A 164 9.41 9.84 2.69
CA ARG A 164 8.84 8.49 2.58
C ARG A 164 9.75 7.47 3.26
N LEU A 165 11.06 7.49 2.95
CA LEU A 165 12.03 6.59 3.57
C LEU A 165 12.10 6.77 5.10
N GLY A 166 12.03 8.02 5.59
CA GLY A 166 11.99 8.32 7.02
C GLY A 166 10.80 7.67 7.72
N LEU A 167 9.58 7.79 7.17
CA LEU A 167 8.39 7.16 7.74
C LEU A 167 8.42 5.62 7.63
N ILE A 168 8.91 5.06 6.53
CA ILE A 168 9.10 3.60 6.42
C ILE A 168 10.02 3.09 7.53
N THR A 169 11.15 3.77 7.76
CA THR A 169 12.10 3.42 8.83
C THR A 169 11.45 3.53 10.21
N LEU A 170 10.66 4.57 10.44
CA LEU A 170 9.90 4.75 11.68
C LEU A 170 8.93 3.60 11.90
N PHE A 171 8.10 3.25 10.91
CA PHE A 171 7.11 2.17 11.05
C PHE A 171 7.77 0.81 11.28
N ARG A 172 8.90 0.52 10.61
CA ARG A 172 9.68 -0.70 10.86
C ARG A 172 10.18 -0.74 12.31
N ARG A 173 10.81 0.33 12.78
CA ARG A 173 11.27 0.43 14.17
C ARG A 173 10.13 0.15 15.16
N LEU A 174 8.95 0.78 14.98
CA LEU A 174 7.80 0.56 15.83
C LEU A 174 7.32 -0.91 15.82
N GLY A 175 7.36 -1.54 14.64
CA GLY A 175 7.08 -2.98 14.51
C GLY A 175 8.10 -3.86 15.23
N ASP A 176 9.40 -3.54 15.10
CA ASP A 176 10.50 -4.25 15.77
C ASP A 176 10.45 -4.07 17.31
N GLU A 177 9.90 -2.94 17.79
CA GLU A 177 9.60 -2.69 19.21
C GLU A 177 8.39 -3.49 19.73
N GLY A 178 7.74 -4.30 18.88
CA GLY A 178 6.63 -5.18 19.26
C GLY A 178 5.24 -4.60 19.03
N ARG A 179 5.11 -3.43 18.45
CA ARG A 179 3.79 -2.86 18.08
C ARG A 179 3.22 -3.56 16.85
N THR A 180 1.90 -3.57 16.75
CA THR A 180 1.21 -4.05 15.56
C THR A 180 0.97 -2.86 14.62
N VAL A 181 1.64 -2.83 13.48
CA VAL A 181 1.53 -1.75 12.49
C VAL A 181 0.89 -2.28 11.21
N LEU A 182 -0.30 -1.80 10.88
CA LEU A 182 -1.01 -2.12 9.65
C LEU A 182 -1.00 -0.90 8.73
N VAL A 183 -0.31 -1.00 7.60
CA VAL A 183 -0.13 0.10 6.64
C VAL A 183 -0.82 -0.24 5.34
N SER A 184 -1.78 0.57 4.89
CA SER A 184 -2.29 0.44 3.53
C SER A 184 -1.40 1.13 2.51
N SER A 185 -1.23 0.52 1.35
CA SER A 185 -0.60 1.13 0.19
C SER A 185 -1.17 0.55 -1.11
N HIS A 186 -1.09 1.34 -2.17
CA HIS A 186 -1.34 0.89 -3.54
C HIS A 186 -0.05 0.80 -4.36
N VAL A 187 1.12 1.02 -3.73
CA VAL A 187 2.45 1.04 -4.36
C VAL A 187 3.25 -0.17 -3.90
N LEU A 188 3.61 -1.05 -4.84
CA LEU A 188 4.32 -2.29 -4.56
C LEU A 188 5.71 -2.06 -3.97
N ASP A 189 6.46 -1.08 -4.50
CA ASP A 189 7.81 -0.73 -4.03
C ASP A 189 7.83 -0.25 -2.57
N GLU A 190 6.74 0.37 -2.10
CA GLU A 190 6.61 0.77 -0.70
C GLU A 190 6.47 -0.47 0.20
N VAL A 191 5.64 -1.41 -0.25
CA VAL A 191 5.39 -2.67 0.47
C VAL A 191 6.66 -3.51 0.57
N GLU A 192 7.44 -3.60 -0.49
CA GLU A 192 8.75 -4.26 -0.50
C GLU A 192 9.69 -3.68 0.58
N ARG A 193 9.68 -2.36 0.73
CA ARG A 193 10.52 -1.67 1.71
C ARG A 193 10.11 -1.89 3.15
N PHE A 194 8.85 -2.19 3.43
CA PHE A 194 8.41 -2.61 4.76
C PHE A 194 8.96 -3.98 5.15
N GLY A 195 9.28 -4.83 4.17
CA GLY A 195 10.00 -6.09 4.33
C GLY A 195 9.29 -7.14 5.18
N SER A 196 7.93 -7.17 5.16
CA SER A 196 7.15 -7.97 6.08
C SER A 196 5.94 -8.61 5.42
N ARG A 197 5.03 -9.06 6.23
CA ARG A 197 3.80 -9.70 5.82
C ARG A 197 2.92 -8.78 4.98
N VAL A 198 2.32 -9.33 3.96
CA VAL A 198 1.42 -8.62 3.05
C VAL A 198 0.06 -9.29 3.04
N LEU A 199 -0.98 -8.46 3.11
CA LEU A 199 -2.36 -8.81 2.83
C LEU A 199 -2.75 -8.13 1.51
N VAL A 200 -3.13 -8.91 0.53
CA VAL A 200 -3.51 -8.41 -0.80
C VAL A 200 -5.02 -8.37 -0.90
N LEU A 201 -5.59 -7.16 -1.01
CA LEU A 201 -7.02 -6.95 -1.13
C LEU A 201 -7.39 -6.58 -2.56
N ALA A 202 -8.33 -7.29 -3.16
CA ALA A 202 -8.84 -7.02 -4.50
C ALA A 202 -10.35 -7.20 -4.57
N GLN A 203 -11.07 -6.24 -5.15
CA GLN A 203 -12.54 -6.27 -5.31
C GLN A 203 -13.27 -6.64 -4.00
N GLY A 204 -12.81 -6.12 -2.87
CA GLY A 204 -13.37 -6.38 -1.55
C GLY A 204 -13.02 -7.73 -0.94
N ARG A 205 -12.17 -8.55 -1.56
CA ARG A 205 -11.76 -9.88 -1.08
C ARG A 205 -10.27 -9.95 -0.78
N LEU A 206 -9.89 -10.81 0.15
CA LEU A 206 -8.50 -11.15 0.39
C LEU A 206 -8.04 -12.10 -0.73
N ALA A 207 -7.19 -11.61 -1.62
CA ALA A 207 -6.70 -12.35 -2.78
C ALA A 207 -5.45 -13.19 -2.44
N ALA A 208 -4.59 -12.67 -1.54
CA ALA A 208 -3.40 -13.38 -1.07
C ALA A 208 -2.98 -12.85 0.31
N GLU A 209 -2.28 -13.70 1.05
CA GLU A 209 -1.69 -13.39 2.35
C GLU A 209 -0.36 -14.13 2.47
N GLY A 210 0.69 -13.46 2.94
CA GLY A 210 1.98 -14.10 3.13
C GLY A 210 3.15 -13.14 3.22
N ASP A 211 4.36 -13.70 3.08
CA ASP A 211 5.57 -12.93 2.92
C ASP A 211 5.61 -12.26 1.53
N PHE A 212 6.11 -11.03 1.49
CA PHE A 212 6.20 -10.25 0.25
C PHE A 212 6.99 -10.99 -0.85
N HIS A 213 8.14 -11.59 -0.48
CA HIS A 213 8.97 -12.29 -1.46
C HIS A 213 8.30 -13.54 -2.00
N ALA A 214 7.54 -14.28 -1.16
CA ALA A 214 6.78 -15.44 -1.61
C ALA A 214 5.66 -15.02 -2.58
N ILE A 215 4.96 -13.92 -2.30
CA ILE A 215 3.93 -13.37 -3.20
C ILE A 215 4.59 -12.91 -4.51
N ARG A 216 5.74 -12.22 -4.45
CA ARG A 216 6.48 -11.78 -5.63
C ARG A 216 6.96 -12.95 -6.49
N GLN A 217 7.48 -14.02 -5.89
CA GLN A 217 7.89 -15.24 -6.63
C GLN A 217 6.73 -15.90 -7.38
N LEU A 218 5.51 -15.86 -6.83
CA LEU A 218 4.32 -16.33 -7.54
C LEU A 218 4.01 -15.47 -8.77
N MET A 219 4.46 -14.20 -8.78
CA MET A 219 4.34 -13.30 -9.92
C MET A 219 5.47 -13.49 -10.93
N ASP A 220 6.72 -13.64 -10.46
CA ASP A 220 7.92 -13.81 -11.29
C ASP A 220 7.90 -15.12 -12.10
N ASN A 221 7.13 -16.12 -11.67
CA ASN A 221 6.93 -17.37 -12.39
C ASN A 221 5.93 -17.27 -13.57
N ARG A 222 5.46 -16.07 -13.90
CA ARG A 222 4.56 -15.82 -15.05
C ARG A 222 5.25 -14.99 -16.11
N PRO A 223 4.83 -15.12 -17.39
CA PRO A 223 5.37 -14.29 -18.44
C PRO A 223 5.09 -12.79 -18.17
N HIS A 224 6.13 -11.99 -18.14
CA HIS A 224 6.02 -10.53 -18.17
C HIS A 224 5.58 -10.06 -19.55
N ARG A 225 4.59 -9.18 -19.58
CA ARG A 225 4.04 -8.62 -20.81
C ARG A 225 4.62 -7.25 -21.09
N LEU A 226 5.25 -7.09 -22.24
CA LEU A 226 5.92 -5.88 -22.69
C LEU A 226 5.31 -5.39 -23.99
N ARG A 227 5.03 -4.09 -24.10
CA ARG A 227 4.63 -3.45 -25.34
C ARG A 227 5.83 -2.76 -25.99
N LEU A 228 6.06 -3.07 -27.24
CA LEU A 228 7.05 -2.41 -28.08
C LEU A 228 6.34 -1.61 -29.17
N ARG A 229 6.80 -0.38 -29.42
CA ARG A 229 6.45 0.36 -30.64
C ARG A 229 7.64 0.35 -31.59
N THR A 230 7.37 0.04 -32.86
CA THR A 230 8.39 -0.10 -33.90
C THR A 230 7.79 0.18 -35.26
N ASP A 231 8.59 0.60 -36.24
CA ASP A 231 8.21 0.80 -37.62
C ASP A 231 8.06 -0.54 -38.42
N ALA A 232 8.55 -1.66 -37.86
CA ALA A 232 8.50 -2.96 -38.51
C ALA A 232 8.12 -4.09 -37.53
N PRO A 233 6.87 -4.14 -36.99
CA PRO A 233 6.49 -5.05 -35.90
C PRO A 233 6.58 -6.53 -36.30
N HIS A 234 6.25 -6.89 -37.51
CA HIS A 234 6.36 -8.28 -37.98
C HIS A 234 7.82 -8.75 -38.08
N ALA A 235 8.71 -7.93 -38.65
CA ALA A 235 10.12 -8.27 -38.78
C ALA A 235 10.81 -8.36 -37.40
N LEU A 236 10.52 -7.40 -36.49
CA LEU A 236 11.04 -7.43 -35.14
C LEU A 236 10.50 -8.65 -34.38
N GLY A 237 9.21 -8.95 -34.51
CA GLY A 237 8.59 -10.11 -33.87
C GLY A 237 9.24 -11.43 -34.28
N ALA A 238 9.48 -11.62 -35.58
CA ALA A 238 10.16 -12.81 -36.09
C ALA A 238 11.60 -12.95 -35.56
N ALA A 239 12.35 -11.83 -35.47
CA ALA A 239 13.70 -11.82 -34.91
C ALA A 239 13.69 -12.15 -33.41
N LEU A 240 12.73 -11.61 -32.64
CA LEU A 240 12.60 -11.86 -31.21
C LEU A 240 12.24 -13.32 -30.88
N LEU A 241 11.39 -13.97 -31.68
CA LEU A 241 11.08 -15.39 -31.49
C LEU A 241 12.33 -16.27 -31.64
N GLY A 242 13.29 -15.86 -32.47
CA GLY A 242 14.58 -16.56 -32.66
C GLY A 242 15.53 -16.44 -31.46
N THR A 243 15.29 -15.54 -30.52
CA THR A 243 16.19 -15.31 -29.35
C THR A 243 16.00 -16.31 -28.22
N GLY A 244 14.88 -17.05 -28.20
CA GLY A 244 14.53 -17.97 -27.12
C GLY A 244 14.08 -17.29 -25.80
N THR A 245 14.03 -15.95 -25.76
CA THR A 245 13.62 -15.18 -24.56
C THR A 245 12.12 -14.84 -24.55
N VAL A 246 11.40 -15.15 -25.64
CA VAL A 246 9.99 -14.83 -25.84
C VAL A 246 9.15 -16.10 -25.81
N VAL A 247 8.11 -16.13 -24.97
CA VAL A 247 7.17 -17.26 -24.85
C VAL A 247 5.82 -16.98 -25.51
N GLY A 248 5.52 -15.71 -25.78
CA GLY A 248 4.32 -15.27 -26.49
C GLY A 248 4.56 -13.98 -27.25
N LEU A 249 3.87 -13.81 -28.38
CA LEU A 249 3.99 -12.63 -29.21
C LEU A 249 2.68 -12.34 -29.94
N ALA A 250 2.25 -11.08 -29.90
CA ALA A 250 1.09 -10.60 -30.64
C ALA A 250 1.39 -9.24 -31.30
N VAL A 251 1.09 -9.11 -32.59
CA VAL A 251 1.14 -7.84 -33.30
C VAL A 251 -0.21 -7.15 -33.11
N SER A 252 -0.21 -5.88 -32.68
CA SER A 252 -1.40 -5.07 -32.45
C SER A 252 -1.29 -3.77 -33.26
N GLY A 253 -2.17 -3.62 -34.25
CA GLY A 253 -2.11 -2.47 -35.15
C GLY A 253 -0.93 -2.51 -36.12
N THR A 254 -0.49 -1.35 -36.60
CA THR A 254 0.55 -1.20 -37.62
C THR A 254 1.95 -0.97 -37.07
N ASP A 255 2.05 -0.59 -35.78
CA ASP A 255 3.32 -0.16 -35.15
C ASP A 255 3.55 -0.76 -33.76
N GLN A 256 2.69 -1.68 -33.30
CA GLN A 256 2.77 -2.23 -31.97
C GLN A 256 2.98 -3.74 -31.95
N LEU A 257 3.82 -4.18 -31.02
CA LEU A 257 4.12 -5.56 -30.73
C LEU A 257 4.01 -5.79 -29.22
N VAL A 258 3.21 -6.77 -28.82
CA VAL A 258 3.13 -7.23 -27.42
C VAL A 258 3.91 -8.53 -27.31
N VAL A 259 4.80 -8.60 -26.33
CA VAL A 259 5.69 -9.74 -26.11
C VAL A 259 5.50 -10.23 -24.68
N ASP A 260 5.37 -11.54 -24.52
CA ASP A 260 5.37 -12.22 -23.24
C ASP A 260 6.74 -12.91 -23.04
N THR A 261 7.43 -12.64 -21.92
CA THR A 261 8.74 -13.20 -21.58
C THR A 261 8.80 -13.69 -20.13
N LEU A 262 9.45 -14.82 -19.88
CA LEU A 262 9.79 -15.32 -18.55
C LEU A 262 11.19 -14.85 -18.09
N ASP A 263 12.00 -14.32 -19.04
CA ASP A 263 13.34 -13.82 -18.78
C ASP A 263 13.45 -12.36 -19.22
N VAL A 264 13.03 -11.45 -18.34
CA VAL A 264 13.10 -10.00 -18.60
C VAL A 264 14.54 -9.52 -18.80
N ALA A 265 15.50 -10.08 -18.04
CA ALA A 265 16.92 -9.70 -18.16
C ALA A 265 17.50 -10.11 -19.52
N GLY A 266 17.30 -11.37 -19.91
CA GLY A 266 17.71 -11.86 -21.22
C GLY A 266 17.00 -11.14 -22.37
N PHE A 267 15.70 -10.86 -22.23
CA PHE A 267 14.94 -10.08 -23.20
C PHE A 267 15.50 -8.67 -23.39
N ARG A 268 15.83 -7.95 -22.31
CA ARG A 268 16.44 -6.60 -22.37
C ARG A 268 17.77 -6.61 -23.14
N LEU A 269 18.56 -7.66 -23.00
CA LEU A 269 19.81 -7.82 -23.72
C LEU A 269 19.58 -8.20 -25.19
N ALA A 270 18.52 -8.95 -25.51
CA ALA A 270 18.24 -9.47 -26.85
C ALA A 270 17.49 -8.46 -27.74
N VAL A 271 16.68 -7.56 -27.18
CA VAL A 271 15.78 -6.69 -27.98
C VAL A 271 16.49 -5.75 -28.93
N ALA A 272 17.59 -5.12 -28.51
CA ALA A 272 18.33 -4.19 -29.36
C ALA A 272 19.10 -4.88 -30.50
N PRO A 273 19.81 -6.02 -30.29
CA PRO A 273 20.35 -6.84 -31.38
C PRO A 273 19.29 -7.34 -32.36
N ALA A 274 18.16 -7.84 -31.87
CA ALA A 274 17.06 -8.32 -32.70
C ALA A 274 16.48 -7.21 -33.59
N ALA A 275 16.29 -6.00 -33.05
CA ALA A 275 15.83 -4.84 -33.79
C ALA A 275 16.81 -4.46 -34.91
N ARG A 276 18.12 -4.46 -34.65
CA ARG A 276 19.14 -4.20 -35.68
C ARG A 276 19.13 -5.27 -36.79
N GLN A 277 19.03 -6.55 -36.42
CA GLN A 277 18.97 -7.65 -37.36
C GLN A 277 17.73 -7.58 -38.26
N ALA A 278 16.59 -7.16 -37.68
CA ALA A 278 15.33 -6.97 -38.39
C ALA A 278 15.27 -5.69 -39.24
N GLY A 279 16.26 -4.79 -39.13
CA GLY A 279 16.21 -3.47 -39.75
C GLY A 279 15.09 -2.57 -39.13
N ALA A 280 14.61 -2.90 -37.95
CA ALA A 280 13.50 -2.23 -37.27
C ALA A 280 14.00 -1.16 -36.32
N ARG A 281 13.30 -0.04 -36.23
CA ARG A 281 13.52 1.00 -35.21
C ARG A 281 12.64 0.73 -34.00
N LEU A 282 13.26 0.57 -32.84
CA LEU A 282 12.55 0.51 -31.56
C LEU A 282 12.26 1.95 -31.11
N LEU A 283 10.98 2.32 -31.06
CA LEU A 283 10.52 3.66 -30.70
C LEU A 283 10.16 3.75 -29.20
N GLU A 284 9.61 2.66 -28.65
CA GLU A 284 9.16 2.59 -27.26
C GLU A 284 9.22 1.16 -26.76
N LEU A 285 9.55 0.97 -25.49
CA LEU A 285 9.47 -0.28 -24.76
C LEU A 285 8.85 0.00 -23.38
N VAL A 286 7.64 -0.51 -23.14
CA VAL A 286 6.90 -0.27 -21.90
C VAL A 286 6.42 -1.60 -21.34
N PRO A 287 6.70 -1.92 -20.08
CA PRO A 287 6.04 -3.03 -19.40
C PRO A 287 4.54 -2.74 -19.28
N LEU A 288 3.73 -3.79 -19.52
CA LEU A 288 2.28 -3.75 -19.36
C LEU A 288 1.82 -4.35 -18.01
N ASP A 289 2.72 -5.02 -17.31
CA ASP A 289 2.44 -5.82 -16.11
C ASP A 289 3.22 -5.34 -14.87
N ASP A 290 3.87 -4.17 -14.93
CA ASP A 290 4.62 -3.60 -13.79
C ASP A 290 3.70 -2.86 -12.81
N ASP A 291 2.41 -2.73 -13.12
CA ASP A 291 1.46 -2.10 -12.22
C ASP A 291 0.76 -3.14 -11.33
N LEU A 292 0.40 -2.64 -10.16
CA LEU A 292 -0.33 -3.41 -9.15
C LEU A 292 -1.64 -4.00 -9.69
N GLU A 293 -2.27 -3.34 -10.66
CA GLU A 293 -3.53 -3.75 -11.26
C GLU A 293 -3.36 -5.01 -12.11
N SER A 294 -2.22 -5.15 -12.79
CA SER A 294 -1.85 -6.36 -13.52
C SER A 294 -1.62 -7.52 -12.56
N VAL A 295 -0.93 -7.28 -11.43
CA VAL A 295 -0.78 -8.25 -10.34
C VAL A 295 -2.13 -8.73 -9.83
N PHE A 296 -3.05 -7.82 -9.56
CA PHE A 296 -4.40 -8.13 -9.08
C PHE A 296 -5.22 -8.89 -10.11
N ARG A 297 -5.11 -8.52 -11.37
CA ARG A 297 -5.81 -9.21 -12.48
C ARG A 297 -5.40 -10.69 -12.55
N TYR A 298 -4.14 -11.01 -12.23
CA TYR A 298 -3.64 -12.38 -12.16
C TYR A 298 -4.08 -13.13 -10.89
N LEU A 299 -4.11 -12.46 -9.74
CA LEU A 299 -4.55 -13.08 -8.49
C LEU A 299 -6.07 -13.32 -8.43
N VAL A 300 -6.85 -12.51 -9.14
CA VAL A 300 -8.33 -12.51 -9.12
C VAL A 300 -8.94 -12.98 -10.44
N GLY A 301 -8.14 -13.16 -11.50
CA GLY A 301 -8.59 -13.65 -12.81
C GLY A 301 -9.11 -15.10 -12.77
N PRO A 302 -9.84 -15.57 -13.81
CA PRO A 302 -10.55 -16.86 -13.80
C PRO A 302 -9.68 -18.11 -13.65
N GLY A 303 -8.38 -17.97 -13.34
CA GLY A 303 -7.43 -19.05 -13.02
C GLY A 303 -6.90 -19.07 -11.59
N GLY A 304 -7.34 -18.18 -10.69
CA GLY A 304 -6.84 -18.01 -9.31
C GLY A 304 -7.57 -18.84 -8.25
N SER A 305 -8.40 -19.80 -8.62
CA SER A 305 -9.03 -20.73 -7.67
C SER A 305 -8.41 -22.13 -7.84
N ARG A 306 -7.37 -22.41 -7.07
CA ARG A 306 -7.05 -23.77 -6.59
C ARG A 306 -6.39 -23.68 -5.23
#